data_cd27e0461c09a70d0e9e58aba0aaffb2
#
_entry.id   cd27e0461c09a70d0e9e58aba0aaffb2
#
_cell.length_a   1.000
_cell.length_b   1.000
_cell.length_c   1.000
_cell.angle_alpha   90.00
_cell.angle_beta   90.00
_cell.angle_gamma   90.00
#
_symmetry.space_group_name_H-M   'P 1'
#
loop_
_entity.id
_entity.type
_entity.pdbx_description
1 polymer ?
#
loop_
_entity_poly.entity_id
_entity_poly.type
_entity_poly.pdbx_seq_one_letter_code
_entity_poly.pdbx_strand_id
1 'polypeptide(L)'
;MTVKETLNEGLKRGYEITVTAAELDATVNDKLKEAQPEVEMKGFRKGKVPMALLKKQFGPKVLGEAMQESVDGAMNKHLEESGDRPAMQPEMKMTNDDWKEGDDVVVSVSYEALPEIPEVDYSKIKLEKLVVKADDASVDEALGSLAETAQNFEDRKKGSKAKDGDQVVFDFLGKVDGEAFEGGAAEGHALVLGSGQFIPGFEEGLVGVKADEEKDVTVTFPEDYNAEHLAGKEAVFECKIINVKEPKAAELNDEMAKQFGAEDLAGLKGQISDKLEEEYMGAARAVTKRALLDALDKEVSFELPPSLVEAEAGQIAHQLWHEENPEVEGHDHPEIETTDEHTTLAERRVKLGLLLAEIGQKAEVQVSDAEFTQAVMNQARQYGPQAKQFFDFVQQNPQMQQQIRAPLFEDKVVDHVIDGAAMTEKEVDKDVLQKAVEALEEE
;
A
#
# COMPACT_ATOMS: atom_id res chain seq x y z
N MET A 1 -6.04 -38.88 23.20
CA MET A 1 -6.11 -38.24 21.89
C MET A 1 -5.60 -39.20 20.82
N THR A 2 -6.36 -39.45 19.75
CA THR A 2 -5.94 -40.28 18.62
C THR A 2 -6.12 -39.50 17.35
N VAL A 3 -5.14 -39.62 16.44
CA VAL A 3 -5.18 -39.03 15.09
C VAL A 3 -5.16 -40.21 14.10
N LYS A 4 -6.13 -40.23 13.20
CA LYS A 4 -6.25 -41.24 12.16
C LYS A 4 -6.24 -40.56 10.79
N GLU A 5 -5.31 -40.93 9.92
CA GLU A 5 -5.27 -40.46 8.54
C GLU A 5 -6.47 -41.03 7.76
N THR A 6 -7.18 -40.14 7.06
CA THR A 6 -8.34 -40.45 6.22
C THR A 6 -8.11 -40.19 4.74
N LEU A 7 -7.20 -39.23 4.42
CA LEU A 7 -6.82 -38.83 3.07
C LEU A 7 -5.35 -38.40 3.03
N ASN A 8 -4.61 -38.90 2.02
CA ASN A 8 -3.24 -38.48 1.73
C ASN A 8 -2.99 -38.66 0.23
N GLU A 9 -3.39 -37.66 -0.56
CA GLU A 9 -3.29 -37.68 -2.04
C GLU A 9 -2.71 -36.35 -2.54
N GLY A 10 -1.54 -36.40 -3.20
CA GLY A 10 -0.83 -35.20 -3.62
C GLY A 10 -0.58 -34.27 -2.42
N LEU A 11 -1.09 -33.06 -2.49
CA LEU A 11 -1.01 -32.10 -1.39
C LEU A 11 -2.18 -32.18 -0.40
N LYS A 12 -3.25 -32.91 -0.73
CA LYS A 12 -4.44 -33.01 0.11
C LYS A 12 -4.21 -33.94 1.29
N ARG A 13 -4.55 -33.47 2.48
CA ARG A 13 -4.46 -34.17 3.75
C ARG A 13 -5.81 -34.20 4.42
N GLY A 14 -6.17 -35.33 4.98
CA GLY A 14 -7.36 -35.50 5.77
C GLY A 14 -7.09 -36.35 6.99
N TYR A 15 -7.58 -35.93 8.13
CA TYR A 15 -7.40 -36.60 9.41
C TYR A 15 -8.70 -36.61 10.20
N GLU A 16 -8.89 -37.66 10.98
CA GLU A 16 -9.92 -37.73 12.01
C GLU A 16 -9.24 -37.63 13.37
N ILE A 17 -9.51 -36.58 14.09
CA ILE A 17 -8.96 -36.32 15.41
C ILE A 17 -10.02 -36.62 16.46
N THR A 18 -9.71 -37.53 17.39
CA THR A 18 -10.58 -37.83 18.52
C THR A 18 -9.98 -37.26 19.80
N VAL A 19 -10.69 -36.33 20.41
CA VAL A 19 -10.42 -35.83 21.76
C VAL A 19 -11.32 -36.61 22.72
N THR A 20 -10.70 -37.32 23.64
CA THR A 20 -11.50 -38.14 24.60
C THR A 20 -12.26 -37.25 25.58
N ALA A 21 -13.39 -37.74 26.06
CA ALA A 21 -14.19 -37.07 27.10
C ALA A 21 -13.35 -36.73 28.34
N ALA A 22 -12.39 -37.56 28.69
CA ALA A 22 -11.51 -37.35 29.83
C ALA A 22 -10.54 -36.19 29.60
N GLU A 23 -9.98 -36.06 28.41
CA GLU A 23 -9.12 -34.93 28.02
C GLU A 23 -9.90 -33.63 27.98
N LEU A 24 -11.08 -33.62 27.36
CA LEU A 24 -11.95 -32.46 27.32
C LEU A 24 -12.35 -32.01 28.75
N ASP A 25 -12.68 -32.95 29.61
CA ASP A 25 -13.04 -32.65 31.01
C ASP A 25 -11.84 -32.08 31.79
N ALA A 26 -10.63 -32.53 31.50
CA ALA A 26 -9.40 -31.97 32.05
C ALA A 26 -9.20 -30.50 31.61
N THR A 27 -9.34 -30.19 30.31
CA THR A 27 -9.25 -28.82 29.78
C THR A 27 -10.32 -27.91 30.39
N VAL A 28 -11.57 -28.37 30.50
CA VAL A 28 -12.66 -27.63 31.20
C VAL A 28 -12.28 -27.33 32.65
N ASN A 29 -11.75 -28.33 33.38
CA ASN A 29 -11.35 -28.15 34.76
C ASN A 29 -10.17 -27.17 34.90
N ASP A 30 -9.21 -27.17 33.98
CA ASP A 30 -8.07 -26.26 34.02
C ASP A 30 -8.51 -24.83 33.72
N LYS A 31 -9.35 -24.58 32.73
CA LYS A 31 -9.97 -23.26 32.49
C LYS A 31 -10.78 -22.76 33.70
N LEU A 32 -11.53 -23.63 34.32
CA LEU A 32 -12.29 -23.26 35.55
C LEU A 32 -11.37 -22.95 36.73
N LYS A 33 -10.20 -23.60 36.85
CA LYS A 33 -9.18 -23.27 37.87
C LYS A 33 -8.55 -21.90 37.61
N GLU A 34 -8.27 -21.58 36.35
CA GLU A 34 -7.72 -20.29 35.96
C GLU A 34 -8.70 -19.15 36.24
N ALA A 35 -9.98 -19.35 35.91
CA ALA A 35 -11.02 -18.37 36.16
C ALA A 35 -11.41 -18.25 37.68
N GLN A 36 -11.19 -19.30 38.46
CA GLN A 36 -11.62 -19.37 39.87
C GLN A 36 -11.25 -18.14 40.74
N PRO A 37 -10.00 -17.58 40.63
CA PRO A 37 -9.59 -16.43 41.46
C PRO A 37 -10.44 -15.18 41.25
N GLU A 38 -11.03 -15.03 40.06
CA GLU A 38 -11.81 -13.85 39.68
C GLU A 38 -13.30 -13.99 39.85
N VAL A 39 -13.78 -15.22 40.04
CA VAL A 39 -15.23 -15.49 40.15
C VAL A 39 -15.77 -15.04 41.51
N GLU A 40 -16.84 -14.24 41.45
CA GLU A 40 -17.64 -13.84 42.57
C GLU A 40 -18.99 -14.57 42.53
N MET A 41 -19.36 -15.22 43.64
CA MET A 41 -20.61 -15.93 43.76
C MET A 41 -21.25 -15.69 45.14
N LYS A 42 -22.56 -15.45 45.18
CA LYS A 42 -23.31 -15.26 46.45
C LYS A 42 -23.09 -16.43 47.40
N GLY A 43 -22.64 -16.13 48.61
CA GLY A 43 -22.35 -17.12 49.65
C GLY A 43 -20.92 -17.63 49.72
N PHE A 44 -20.04 -17.19 48.82
CA PHE A 44 -18.61 -17.55 48.78
C PHE A 44 -17.71 -16.31 48.71
N ARG A 45 -16.54 -16.43 49.33
CA ARG A 45 -15.50 -15.40 49.16
C ARG A 45 -14.94 -15.47 47.73
N LYS A 46 -14.65 -14.31 47.14
CA LYS A 46 -14.03 -14.21 45.81
C LYS A 46 -12.82 -15.17 45.71
N GLY A 47 -12.78 -15.95 44.65
CA GLY A 47 -11.74 -16.93 44.41
C GLY A 47 -11.76 -18.20 45.29
N LYS A 48 -12.82 -18.43 46.08
CA LYS A 48 -12.97 -19.61 46.94
C LYS A 48 -14.24 -20.40 46.67
N VAL A 49 -14.80 -20.28 45.47
CA VAL A 49 -15.93 -21.06 45.01
C VAL A 49 -15.49 -22.51 44.76
N PRO A 50 -16.16 -23.55 45.31
CA PRO A 50 -15.79 -24.95 45.05
C PRO A 50 -15.88 -25.30 43.56
N MET A 51 -14.89 -26.07 43.06
CA MET A 51 -14.81 -26.47 41.64
C MET A 51 -16.08 -27.16 41.13
N ALA A 52 -16.68 -28.03 41.91
CA ALA A 52 -17.93 -28.72 41.54
C ALA A 52 -19.09 -27.74 41.27
N LEU A 53 -19.12 -26.60 41.98
CA LEU A 53 -20.13 -25.57 41.77
C LEU A 53 -19.79 -24.69 40.56
N LEU A 54 -18.52 -24.36 40.37
CA LEU A 54 -18.04 -23.67 39.18
C LEU A 54 -18.34 -24.48 37.92
N LYS A 55 -18.02 -25.78 37.93
CA LYS A 55 -18.29 -26.68 36.82
C LYS A 55 -19.79 -26.75 36.50
N LYS A 56 -20.65 -26.83 37.51
CA LYS A 56 -22.10 -26.87 37.28
C LYS A 56 -22.65 -25.57 36.71
N GLN A 57 -22.12 -24.41 37.09
CA GLN A 57 -22.65 -23.11 36.69
C GLN A 57 -21.99 -22.55 35.43
N PHE A 58 -20.70 -22.76 35.25
CA PHE A 58 -19.90 -22.19 34.15
C PHE A 58 -19.40 -23.25 33.17
N GLY A 59 -19.45 -24.54 33.52
CA GLY A 59 -19.01 -25.65 32.68
C GLY A 59 -19.58 -25.61 31.26
N PRO A 60 -20.90 -25.47 31.05
CA PRO A 60 -21.48 -25.39 29.73
C PRO A 60 -20.99 -24.20 28.90
N LYS A 61 -20.67 -23.08 29.54
CA LYS A 61 -20.11 -21.89 28.84
C LYS A 61 -18.66 -22.09 28.45
N VAL A 62 -17.86 -22.71 29.32
CA VAL A 62 -16.45 -22.97 29.12
C VAL A 62 -16.21 -24.16 28.17
N LEU A 63 -17.21 -25.05 28.04
CA LEU A 63 -17.10 -26.27 27.23
C LEU A 63 -16.80 -26.00 25.78
N GLY A 64 -17.46 -25.02 25.14
CA GLY A 64 -17.19 -24.65 23.74
C GLY A 64 -15.75 -24.18 23.53
N GLU A 65 -15.25 -23.32 24.44
CA GLU A 65 -13.86 -22.85 24.41
C GLU A 65 -12.86 -23.99 24.67
N ALA A 66 -13.19 -24.90 25.56
CA ALA A 66 -12.37 -26.06 25.87
C ALA A 66 -12.34 -27.06 24.71
N MET A 67 -13.44 -27.25 23.99
CA MET A 67 -13.49 -28.06 22.77
C MET A 67 -12.58 -27.46 21.70
N GLN A 68 -12.71 -26.17 21.41
CA GLN A 68 -11.89 -25.49 20.42
C GLN A 68 -10.40 -25.61 20.79
N GLU A 69 -10.01 -25.28 22.01
CA GLU A 69 -8.63 -25.36 22.46
C GLU A 69 -8.06 -26.80 22.41
N SER A 70 -8.87 -27.79 22.77
CA SER A 70 -8.44 -29.19 22.71
C SER A 70 -8.25 -29.67 21.27
N VAL A 71 -9.11 -29.24 20.35
CA VAL A 71 -9.00 -29.57 18.92
C VAL A 71 -7.81 -28.84 18.29
N ASP A 72 -7.66 -27.52 18.56
CA ASP A 72 -6.54 -26.72 18.06
C ASP A 72 -5.19 -27.26 18.58
N GLY A 73 -5.13 -27.60 19.86
CA GLY A 73 -3.94 -28.21 20.46
C GLY A 73 -3.61 -29.57 19.84
N ALA A 74 -4.64 -30.34 19.52
CA ALA A 74 -4.50 -31.61 18.82
C ALA A 74 -3.97 -31.45 17.42
N MET A 75 -4.50 -30.48 16.68
CA MET A 75 -4.08 -30.16 15.33
C MET A 75 -2.64 -29.65 15.29
N ASN A 76 -2.30 -28.67 16.14
CA ASN A 76 -0.94 -28.14 16.21
C ASN A 76 0.09 -29.22 16.52
N LYS A 77 -0.21 -30.10 17.48
CA LYS A 77 0.67 -31.23 17.79
C LYS A 77 0.84 -32.17 16.59
N HIS A 78 -0.24 -32.44 15.85
CA HIS A 78 -0.18 -33.26 14.67
C HIS A 78 0.68 -32.63 13.58
N LEU A 79 0.51 -31.32 13.32
CA LEU A 79 1.33 -30.57 12.34
C LEU A 79 2.83 -30.57 12.71
N GLU A 80 3.14 -30.44 14.00
CA GLU A 80 4.53 -30.54 14.49
C GLU A 80 5.12 -31.95 14.27
N GLU A 81 4.32 -33.01 14.49
CA GLU A 81 4.75 -34.41 14.33
C GLU A 81 4.86 -34.81 12.85
N SER A 82 3.96 -34.36 11.99
CA SER A 82 3.97 -34.66 10.54
C SER A 82 5.00 -33.81 9.79
N GLY A 83 5.31 -32.60 10.28
CA GLY A 83 6.10 -31.61 9.58
C GLY A 83 5.34 -30.89 8.45
N ASP A 84 4.05 -31.18 8.28
CA ASP A 84 3.22 -30.51 7.29
C ASP A 84 3.00 -29.05 7.64
N ARG A 85 3.03 -28.22 6.62
CA ARG A 85 2.66 -26.79 6.71
C ARG A 85 1.38 -26.58 5.87
N PRO A 86 0.22 -26.30 6.49
CA PRO A 86 -1.01 -26.03 5.75
C PRO A 86 -0.86 -24.80 4.86
N ALA A 87 -1.33 -24.89 3.61
CA ALA A 87 -1.33 -23.78 2.67
C ALA A 87 -2.36 -22.70 3.06
N MET A 88 -3.50 -23.14 3.60
CA MET A 88 -4.56 -22.27 4.15
C MET A 88 -5.00 -22.82 5.50
N GLN A 89 -5.86 -22.05 6.20
CA GLN A 89 -6.42 -22.51 7.46
C GLN A 89 -7.16 -23.84 7.28
N PRO A 90 -6.83 -24.90 8.05
CA PRO A 90 -7.49 -26.19 7.95
C PRO A 90 -9.00 -26.10 8.15
N GLU A 91 -9.75 -26.81 7.32
CA GLU A 91 -11.18 -27.01 7.58
C GLU A 91 -11.37 -28.04 8.68
N MET A 92 -12.16 -27.67 9.70
CA MET A 92 -12.49 -28.53 10.82
C MET A 92 -14.00 -28.71 10.92
N LYS A 93 -14.47 -29.96 10.88
CA LYS A 93 -15.89 -30.29 11.00
C LYS A 93 -16.07 -31.39 12.04
N MET A 94 -16.93 -31.12 13.04
CA MET A 94 -17.34 -32.17 13.98
C MET A 94 -18.16 -33.22 13.23
N THR A 95 -17.80 -34.48 13.40
CA THR A 95 -18.44 -35.59 12.66
C THR A 95 -19.49 -36.33 13.46
N ASN A 96 -19.55 -36.13 14.78
CA ASN A 96 -20.56 -36.70 15.63
C ASN A 96 -21.65 -35.67 16.00
N ASP A 97 -22.63 -35.53 15.09
CA ASP A 97 -23.73 -34.54 15.21
C ASP A 97 -24.60 -34.74 16.49
N ASP A 98 -24.68 -35.96 17.01
CA ASP A 98 -25.44 -36.32 18.23
C ASP A 98 -24.60 -36.22 19.51
N TRP A 99 -23.46 -35.52 19.50
CA TRP A 99 -22.54 -35.42 20.63
C TRP A 99 -23.25 -34.90 21.89
N LYS A 100 -22.94 -35.51 23.02
CA LYS A 100 -23.43 -35.12 24.36
C LYS A 100 -22.25 -34.94 25.31
N GLU A 101 -22.46 -34.11 26.34
CA GLU A 101 -21.47 -33.97 27.42
C GLU A 101 -21.12 -35.33 28.05
N GLY A 102 -19.85 -35.70 27.95
CA GLY A 102 -19.33 -36.99 28.38
C GLY A 102 -19.01 -37.97 27.25
N ASP A 103 -19.30 -37.60 25.99
CA ASP A 103 -18.88 -38.34 24.82
C ASP A 103 -17.53 -37.81 24.29
N ASP A 104 -16.79 -38.64 23.56
CA ASP A 104 -15.59 -38.21 22.84
C ASP A 104 -15.97 -37.24 21.73
N VAL A 105 -15.13 -36.22 21.48
CA VAL A 105 -15.29 -35.29 20.35
C VAL A 105 -14.50 -35.81 19.17
N VAL A 106 -15.19 -36.03 18.04
CA VAL A 106 -14.57 -36.47 16.80
C VAL A 106 -14.66 -35.37 15.76
N VAL A 107 -13.50 -34.92 15.28
CA VAL A 107 -13.39 -33.83 14.31
C VAL A 107 -12.67 -34.33 13.07
N SER A 108 -13.29 -34.15 11.91
CA SER A 108 -12.63 -34.30 10.62
C SER A 108 -11.87 -33.01 10.31
N VAL A 109 -10.61 -33.16 10.00
CA VAL A 109 -9.71 -32.05 9.61
C VAL A 109 -9.25 -32.31 8.19
N SER A 110 -9.36 -31.31 7.34
CA SER A 110 -8.83 -31.37 5.95
C SER A 110 -8.06 -30.09 5.64
N TYR A 111 -6.94 -30.25 4.96
CA TYR A 111 -6.12 -29.14 4.49
C TYR A 111 -5.27 -29.56 3.28
N GLU A 112 -4.74 -28.59 2.57
CA GLU A 112 -3.70 -28.79 1.57
C GLU A 112 -2.35 -28.41 2.19
N ALA A 113 -1.38 -29.31 2.11
CA ALA A 113 -0.03 -29.05 2.58
C ALA A 113 0.75 -28.22 1.56
N LEU A 114 1.65 -27.36 2.03
CA LEU A 114 2.61 -26.72 1.15
C LEU A 114 3.53 -27.79 0.53
N PRO A 115 3.87 -27.63 -0.76
CA PRO A 115 4.76 -28.58 -1.45
C PRO A 115 6.20 -28.49 -0.96
N GLU A 116 6.98 -29.54 -1.18
CA GLU A 116 8.43 -29.47 -1.11
C GLU A 116 8.96 -28.68 -2.31
N ILE A 117 9.64 -27.56 -2.05
CA ILE A 117 10.14 -26.66 -3.08
C ILE A 117 11.58 -27.07 -3.41
N PRO A 118 11.90 -27.35 -4.69
CA PRO A 118 13.24 -27.73 -5.10
C PRO A 118 14.24 -26.56 -4.92
N GLU A 119 15.48 -26.91 -4.61
CA GLU A 119 16.56 -25.91 -4.53
C GLU A 119 16.94 -25.42 -5.90
N VAL A 120 17.15 -24.10 -6.03
CA VAL A 120 17.58 -23.45 -7.26
C VAL A 120 19.04 -23.06 -7.17
N ASP A 121 19.82 -23.40 -8.18
CA ASP A 121 21.20 -22.97 -8.34
C ASP A 121 21.24 -21.62 -9.10
N TYR A 122 21.25 -20.53 -8.36
CA TYR A 122 21.21 -19.18 -8.94
C TYR A 122 22.37 -18.88 -9.87
N SER A 123 23.54 -19.52 -9.67
CA SER A 123 24.74 -19.29 -10.49
C SER A 123 24.55 -19.67 -11.96
N LYS A 124 23.52 -20.48 -12.27
CA LYS A 124 23.15 -20.87 -13.63
C LYS A 124 22.22 -19.87 -14.29
N ILE A 125 21.56 -19.01 -13.52
CA ILE A 125 20.66 -17.99 -14.04
C ILE A 125 21.51 -16.86 -14.62
N LYS A 126 21.35 -16.61 -15.93
CA LYS A 126 22.04 -15.53 -16.63
C LYS A 126 21.11 -14.36 -16.80
N LEU A 127 21.48 -13.21 -16.23
CA LEU A 127 20.69 -11.99 -16.29
C LEU A 127 21.48 -10.89 -17.00
N GLU A 128 20.79 -10.07 -17.78
CA GLU A 128 21.33 -8.84 -18.36
C GLU A 128 20.80 -7.66 -17.54
N LYS A 129 21.72 -6.88 -16.94
CA LYS A 129 21.38 -5.61 -16.31
C LYS A 129 21.58 -4.50 -17.34
N LEU A 130 20.49 -3.85 -17.71
CA LEU A 130 20.57 -2.68 -18.57
C LEU A 130 21.18 -1.50 -17.81
N VAL A 131 22.14 -0.83 -18.41
CA VAL A 131 22.79 0.36 -17.85
C VAL A 131 22.56 1.50 -18.82
N VAL A 132 21.87 2.54 -18.38
CA VAL A 132 21.63 3.77 -19.15
C VAL A 132 22.32 4.91 -18.42
N LYS A 133 23.10 5.69 -19.13
CA LYS A 133 23.68 6.94 -18.63
C LYS A 133 22.84 8.11 -19.12
N ALA A 134 22.66 9.11 -18.26
CA ALA A 134 22.02 10.34 -18.67
C ALA A 134 22.92 11.05 -19.68
N ASP A 135 22.47 11.20 -20.92
CA ASP A 135 23.14 11.98 -21.94
C ASP A 135 22.82 13.47 -21.82
N ASP A 136 23.61 14.30 -22.44
CA ASP A 136 23.44 15.77 -22.42
C ASP A 136 22.05 16.17 -22.96
N ALA A 137 21.50 15.44 -23.93
CA ALA A 137 20.20 15.73 -24.52
C ALA A 137 19.06 15.49 -23.51
N SER A 138 19.09 14.37 -22.78
CA SER A 138 18.10 14.05 -21.72
C SER A 138 18.16 15.04 -20.54
N VAL A 139 19.38 15.45 -20.17
CA VAL A 139 19.59 16.48 -19.14
C VAL A 139 19.08 17.85 -19.61
N ASP A 140 19.33 18.24 -20.86
CA ASP A 140 18.86 19.52 -21.42
C ASP A 140 17.33 19.52 -21.60
N GLU A 141 16.71 18.39 -21.95
CA GLU A 141 15.26 18.20 -22.02
C GLU A 141 14.63 18.39 -20.63
N ALA A 142 15.13 17.68 -19.61
CA ALA A 142 14.66 17.79 -18.23
C ALA A 142 14.84 19.21 -17.67
N LEU A 143 15.98 19.85 -17.98
CA LEU A 143 16.26 21.23 -17.60
C LEU A 143 15.28 22.20 -18.27
N GLY A 144 14.92 21.97 -19.55
CA GLY A 144 13.92 22.74 -20.30
C GLY A 144 12.54 22.64 -19.66
N SER A 145 12.09 21.44 -19.32
CA SER A 145 10.83 21.22 -18.62
C SER A 145 10.82 21.87 -17.23
N LEU A 146 11.95 21.83 -16.52
CA LEU A 146 12.09 22.50 -15.23
C LEU A 146 12.02 24.03 -15.39
N ALA A 147 12.59 24.61 -16.45
CA ALA A 147 12.54 26.03 -16.74
C ALA A 147 11.11 26.51 -17.11
N GLU A 148 10.31 25.67 -17.77
CA GLU A 148 8.91 25.96 -18.07
C GLU A 148 8.05 25.96 -16.78
N THR A 149 8.38 25.07 -15.84
CA THR A 149 7.69 24.99 -14.53
C THR A 149 8.12 26.14 -13.60
N ALA A 150 9.37 26.59 -13.71
CA ALA A 150 9.91 27.75 -13.00
C ALA A 150 9.36 29.05 -13.61
N GLN A 151 8.14 29.41 -13.24
CA GLN A 151 7.48 30.63 -13.75
C GLN A 151 8.23 31.88 -13.26
N ASN A 152 8.98 32.53 -14.14
CA ASN A 152 9.39 33.91 -13.98
C ASN A 152 8.33 34.83 -14.63
N PHE A 153 8.15 36.00 -14.05
CA PHE A 153 7.17 36.95 -14.54
C PHE A 153 7.86 38.26 -14.96
N GLU A 154 7.61 38.71 -16.18
CA GLU A 154 8.13 39.96 -16.72
C GLU A 154 6.98 40.98 -16.86
N ASP A 155 7.27 42.24 -16.58
CA ASP A 155 6.28 43.32 -16.67
C ASP A 155 5.66 43.40 -18.07
N ARG A 156 4.33 43.31 -18.18
CA ARG A 156 3.64 43.54 -19.45
C ARG A 156 3.79 45.00 -19.89
N LYS A 157 3.75 45.23 -21.19
CA LYS A 157 3.76 46.56 -21.77
C LYS A 157 2.64 47.39 -21.13
N LYS A 158 2.94 48.63 -20.74
CA LYS A 158 2.02 49.56 -20.08
C LYS A 158 0.69 49.69 -20.84
N GLY A 159 -0.42 49.44 -20.15
CA GLY A 159 -1.75 49.46 -20.73
C GLY A 159 -2.25 48.13 -21.29
N SER A 160 -1.45 47.06 -21.24
CA SER A 160 -1.88 45.68 -21.59
C SER A 160 -2.85 45.18 -20.54
N LYS A 161 -3.79 44.34 -20.98
CA LYS A 161 -4.77 43.66 -20.11
C LYS A 161 -4.18 42.35 -19.57
N ALA A 162 -4.48 42.06 -18.32
CA ALA A 162 -4.17 40.79 -17.70
C ALA A 162 -4.92 39.65 -18.37
N LYS A 163 -4.27 38.52 -18.57
CA LYS A 163 -4.80 37.30 -19.12
C LYS A 163 -4.68 36.19 -18.10
N ASP A 164 -5.35 35.11 -18.36
CA ASP A 164 -5.15 33.87 -17.62
C ASP A 164 -3.67 33.42 -17.72
N GLY A 165 -3.08 32.97 -16.60
CA GLY A 165 -1.64 32.68 -16.48
C GLY A 165 -0.75 33.90 -16.15
N ASP A 166 -1.25 35.15 -16.22
CA ASP A 166 -0.48 36.32 -15.81
C ASP A 166 -0.44 36.48 -14.29
N GLN A 167 0.66 37.02 -13.78
CA GLN A 167 0.77 37.44 -12.40
C GLN A 167 0.28 38.92 -12.24
N VAL A 168 -0.72 39.09 -11.41
CA VAL A 168 -1.21 40.45 -11.04
C VAL A 168 -0.70 40.78 -9.65
N VAL A 169 -0.02 41.91 -9.53
CA VAL A 169 0.41 42.48 -8.23
C VAL A 169 -0.57 43.56 -7.85
N PHE A 170 -1.22 43.45 -6.69
CA PHE A 170 -2.28 44.36 -6.29
C PHE A 170 -2.40 44.46 -4.76
N ASP A 171 -2.98 45.58 -4.34
CA ASP A 171 -3.48 45.76 -2.99
C ASP A 171 -4.97 45.42 -2.99
N PHE A 172 -5.47 44.85 -1.92
CA PHE A 172 -6.90 44.59 -1.80
C PHE A 172 -7.43 44.81 -0.39
N LEU A 173 -8.72 45.19 -0.32
CA LEU A 173 -9.48 45.31 0.91
C LEU A 173 -10.85 44.65 0.74
N GLY A 174 -11.04 43.49 1.39
CA GLY A 174 -12.30 42.73 1.40
C GLY A 174 -13.28 43.29 2.43
N LYS A 175 -14.54 43.44 2.00
CA LYS A 175 -15.66 43.93 2.82
C LYS A 175 -16.85 42.97 2.68
N VAL A 176 -17.49 42.61 3.80
CA VAL A 176 -18.78 41.90 3.85
C VAL A 176 -19.79 42.89 4.44
N ASP A 177 -20.93 43.10 3.80
CA ASP A 177 -21.95 44.07 4.19
C ASP A 177 -21.42 45.52 4.36
N GLY A 178 -20.32 45.85 3.66
CA GLY A 178 -19.66 47.13 3.69
C GLY A 178 -18.64 47.34 4.84
N GLU A 179 -18.44 46.33 5.70
CA GLU A 179 -17.47 46.34 6.78
C GLU A 179 -16.26 45.43 6.43
N ALA A 180 -15.04 45.95 6.66
CA ALA A 180 -13.83 45.20 6.44
C ALA A 180 -13.72 44.04 7.45
N PHE A 181 -13.30 42.85 7.02
CA PHE A 181 -13.12 41.68 7.87
C PHE A 181 -11.64 41.36 8.10
N GLU A 182 -11.36 40.70 9.19
CA GLU A 182 -10.00 40.29 9.56
C GLU A 182 -9.44 39.29 8.56
N GLY A 183 -8.22 39.53 8.06
CA GLY A 183 -7.59 38.72 7.00
C GLY A 183 -8.03 39.06 5.57
N GLY A 184 -8.95 40.01 5.39
CA GLY A 184 -9.45 40.45 4.08
C GLY A 184 -8.62 41.55 3.40
N ALA A 185 -7.44 41.92 3.90
CA ALA A 185 -6.62 42.99 3.33
C ALA A 185 -5.15 42.55 3.16
N ALA A 186 -4.55 42.91 2.04
CA ALA A 186 -3.10 42.81 1.83
C ALA A 186 -2.61 43.89 0.85
N GLU A 187 -1.35 44.27 1.00
CA GLU A 187 -0.66 45.20 0.09
C GLU A 187 0.42 44.47 -0.69
N GLY A 188 0.55 44.80 -1.99
CA GLY A 188 1.58 44.22 -2.87
C GLY A 188 1.45 42.73 -3.08
N HIS A 189 0.26 42.16 -2.93
CA HIS A 189 0.03 40.75 -3.11
C HIS A 189 0.20 40.33 -4.59
N ALA A 190 0.98 39.28 -4.85
CA ALA A 190 1.21 38.75 -6.18
C ALA A 190 0.39 37.46 -6.37
N LEU A 191 -0.52 37.45 -7.34
CA LEU A 191 -1.41 36.33 -7.63
C LEU A 191 -1.31 35.97 -9.09
N VAL A 192 -1.14 34.69 -9.39
CA VAL A 192 -1.20 34.15 -10.75
C VAL A 192 -2.65 33.83 -11.09
N LEU A 193 -3.20 34.45 -12.14
CA LEU A 193 -4.58 34.22 -12.55
C LEU A 193 -4.74 32.78 -13.10
N GLY A 194 -5.73 32.06 -12.62
CA GLY A 194 -5.99 30.65 -12.94
C GLY A 194 -5.26 29.68 -12.03
N SER A 195 -4.56 30.14 -10.97
CA SER A 195 -3.87 29.27 -10.00
C SER A 195 -4.80 28.58 -9.01
N GLY A 196 -6.02 29.08 -8.83
CA GLY A 196 -6.98 28.57 -7.84
C GLY A 196 -6.58 28.83 -6.37
N GLN A 197 -5.68 29.79 -6.12
CA GLN A 197 -5.23 30.15 -4.76
C GLN A 197 -6.26 30.98 -4.00
N PHE A 198 -7.16 31.66 -4.70
CA PHE A 198 -8.22 32.48 -4.13
C PHE A 198 -9.59 31.80 -4.26
N ILE A 199 -10.57 32.37 -3.56
CA ILE A 199 -11.95 31.88 -3.63
C ILE A 199 -12.49 31.94 -5.08
N PRO A 200 -13.35 30.98 -5.49
CA PRO A 200 -13.89 30.93 -6.84
C PRO A 200 -14.51 32.23 -7.29
N GLY A 201 -14.21 32.64 -8.52
CA GLY A 201 -14.69 33.92 -9.10
C GLY A 201 -13.79 35.13 -8.88
N PHE A 202 -12.86 35.07 -7.92
CA PHE A 202 -11.97 36.19 -7.62
C PHE A 202 -10.94 36.39 -8.73
N GLU A 203 -10.23 35.35 -9.11
CA GLU A 203 -9.20 35.37 -10.16
C GLU A 203 -9.82 35.73 -11.51
N GLU A 204 -10.98 35.18 -11.82
CA GLU A 204 -11.77 35.49 -13.02
C GLU A 204 -12.18 36.97 -13.05
N GLY A 205 -12.52 37.54 -11.88
CA GLY A 205 -12.81 38.96 -11.72
C GLY A 205 -11.64 39.88 -12.07
N LEU A 206 -10.40 39.43 -11.89
CA LEU A 206 -9.18 40.19 -12.21
C LEU A 206 -8.70 39.97 -13.67
N VAL A 207 -9.26 39.03 -14.42
CA VAL A 207 -8.93 38.91 -15.85
C VAL A 207 -9.35 40.17 -16.60
N GLY A 208 -8.42 40.70 -17.40
CA GLY A 208 -8.63 41.92 -18.20
C GLY A 208 -8.31 43.25 -17.52
N VAL A 209 -7.87 43.27 -16.24
CA VAL A 209 -7.40 44.47 -15.56
C VAL A 209 -6.07 44.96 -16.13
N LYS A 210 -5.74 46.20 -15.87
CA LYS A 210 -4.48 46.83 -16.28
C LYS A 210 -3.72 47.36 -15.06
N ALA A 211 -2.42 47.57 -15.23
CA ALA A 211 -1.65 48.29 -14.22
C ALA A 211 -2.22 49.68 -13.96
N ASP A 212 -2.15 50.13 -12.71
CA ASP A 212 -2.69 51.40 -12.21
C ASP A 212 -4.24 51.49 -12.25
N GLU A 213 -4.97 50.37 -12.41
CA GLU A 213 -6.44 50.30 -12.40
C GLU A 213 -6.97 49.96 -11.00
N GLU A 214 -8.11 50.55 -10.62
CA GLU A 214 -8.86 50.16 -9.44
C GLU A 214 -10.10 49.37 -9.89
N LYS A 215 -10.36 48.23 -9.26
CA LYS A 215 -11.49 47.37 -9.63
C LYS A 215 -12.07 46.67 -8.40
N ASP A 216 -13.39 46.74 -8.29
CA ASP A 216 -14.11 45.97 -7.30
C ASP A 216 -14.42 44.58 -7.87
N VAL A 217 -14.11 43.55 -7.09
CA VAL A 217 -14.38 42.13 -7.42
C VAL A 217 -15.39 41.63 -6.37
N THR A 218 -16.57 41.25 -6.84
CA THR A 218 -17.62 40.68 -5.99
C THR A 218 -17.61 39.17 -6.11
N VAL A 219 -17.50 38.47 -4.99
CA VAL A 219 -17.47 36.98 -4.94
C VAL A 219 -18.25 36.48 -3.74
N THR A 220 -18.69 35.25 -3.80
CA THR A 220 -19.37 34.57 -2.69
C THR A 220 -18.46 33.55 -2.08
N PHE A 221 -18.26 33.58 -0.78
CA PHE A 221 -17.50 32.55 -0.06
C PHE A 221 -18.21 31.19 -0.19
N PRO A 222 -17.47 30.08 -0.40
CA PRO A 222 -18.04 28.74 -0.35
C PRO A 222 -18.77 28.46 0.98
N GLU A 223 -19.78 27.60 0.95
CA GLU A 223 -20.55 27.23 2.16
C GLU A 223 -19.69 26.46 3.19
N ASP A 224 -18.64 25.79 2.73
CA ASP A 224 -17.66 25.01 3.51
C ASP A 224 -16.40 25.80 3.86
N TYR A 225 -16.44 27.14 3.75
CA TYR A 225 -15.27 27.97 4.05
C TYR A 225 -14.89 27.89 5.53
N ASN A 226 -13.58 27.75 5.81
CA ASN A 226 -13.04 27.54 7.17
C ASN A 226 -13.47 28.59 8.21
N ALA A 227 -13.76 29.79 7.78
CA ALA A 227 -14.27 30.85 8.67
C ALA A 227 -15.82 30.91 8.61
N GLU A 228 -16.49 30.23 9.55
CA GLU A 228 -17.96 30.09 9.61
C GLU A 228 -18.71 31.44 9.49
N HIS A 229 -18.12 32.52 9.96
CA HIS A 229 -18.73 33.87 9.91
C HIS A 229 -18.71 34.50 8.51
N LEU A 230 -17.93 33.94 7.57
CA LEU A 230 -17.82 34.36 6.17
C LEU A 230 -18.49 33.39 5.21
N ALA A 231 -18.66 32.11 5.58
CA ALA A 231 -19.25 31.05 4.75
C ALA A 231 -20.59 31.46 4.15
N GLY A 232 -20.74 31.29 2.83
CA GLY A 232 -21.94 31.63 2.06
C GLY A 232 -22.23 33.13 1.90
N LYS A 233 -21.38 34.02 2.42
CA LYS A 233 -21.60 35.49 2.31
C LYS A 233 -20.97 36.07 1.05
N GLU A 234 -21.65 37.09 0.51
CA GLU A 234 -21.10 37.91 -0.56
C GLU A 234 -20.09 38.92 0.01
N ALA A 235 -18.92 38.99 -0.62
CA ALA A 235 -17.85 39.91 -0.28
C ALA A 235 -17.46 40.76 -1.49
N VAL A 236 -17.15 42.01 -1.24
CA VAL A 236 -16.62 42.94 -2.25
C VAL A 236 -15.18 43.24 -1.90
N PHE A 237 -14.28 42.93 -2.83
CA PHE A 237 -12.86 43.26 -2.70
C PHE A 237 -12.51 44.47 -3.55
N GLU A 238 -12.17 45.56 -2.89
CA GLU A 238 -11.63 46.75 -3.53
C GLU A 238 -10.17 46.47 -3.88
N CYS A 239 -9.86 46.27 -5.14
CA CYS A 239 -8.53 45.88 -5.63
C CYS A 239 -7.88 47.09 -6.34
N LYS A 240 -6.64 47.40 -5.95
CA LYS A 240 -5.82 48.40 -6.62
C LYS A 240 -4.66 47.70 -7.30
N ILE A 241 -4.69 47.66 -8.62
CA ILE A 241 -3.69 46.93 -9.43
C ILE A 241 -2.40 47.74 -9.51
N ILE A 242 -1.31 47.19 -8.99
CA ILE A 242 0.01 47.81 -9.04
C ILE A 242 0.71 47.47 -10.35
N ASN A 243 0.71 46.17 -10.71
CA ASN A 243 1.40 45.71 -11.92
C ASN A 243 0.75 44.45 -12.51
N VAL A 244 0.94 44.26 -13.82
CA VAL A 244 0.54 43.06 -14.54
C VAL A 244 1.77 42.53 -15.23
N LYS A 245 2.10 41.24 -14.96
CA LYS A 245 3.28 40.56 -15.48
C LYS A 245 2.87 39.34 -16.28
N GLU A 246 3.52 39.14 -17.40
CA GLU A 246 3.32 37.93 -18.22
C GLU A 246 4.30 36.84 -17.84
N PRO A 247 3.87 35.55 -17.90
CA PRO A 247 4.78 34.44 -17.67
C PRO A 247 5.88 34.43 -18.72
N LYS A 248 7.11 34.22 -18.27
CA LYS A 248 8.28 34.05 -19.11
C LYS A 248 8.99 32.78 -18.62
N ALA A 249 9.34 31.90 -19.54
CA ALA A 249 10.17 30.77 -19.18
C ALA A 249 11.46 31.27 -18.51
N ALA A 250 11.86 30.61 -17.44
CA ALA A 250 13.08 30.96 -16.73
C ALA A 250 14.26 30.83 -17.69
N GLU A 251 15.15 31.83 -17.68
CA GLU A 251 16.41 31.68 -18.42
C GLU A 251 17.29 30.66 -17.72
N LEU A 252 17.88 29.74 -18.52
CA LEU A 252 18.80 28.74 -18.02
C LEU A 252 20.10 29.41 -17.57
N ASN A 253 20.13 29.85 -16.31
CA ASN A 253 21.26 30.57 -15.72
C ASN A 253 21.43 30.16 -14.23
N ASP A 254 22.48 30.71 -13.60
CA ASP A 254 22.80 30.39 -12.22
C ASP A 254 21.72 30.90 -11.22
N GLU A 255 20.91 31.90 -11.58
CA GLU A 255 19.81 32.40 -10.74
C GLU A 255 18.70 31.38 -10.67
N MET A 256 18.33 30.78 -11.81
CA MET A 256 17.40 29.67 -11.86
C MET A 256 17.93 28.46 -11.05
N ALA A 257 19.21 28.11 -11.22
CA ALA A 257 19.82 27.00 -10.50
C ALA A 257 19.71 27.18 -8.97
N LYS A 258 19.89 28.41 -8.46
CA LYS A 258 19.75 28.72 -7.03
C LYS A 258 18.31 28.56 -6.52
N GLN A 259 17.30 28.84 -7.36
CA GLN A 259 15.90 28.61 -6.98
C GLN A 259 15.60 27.13 -6.71
N PHE A 260 16.33 26.22 -7.39
CA PHE A 260 16.24 24.77 -7.20
C PHE A 260 17.30 24.19 -6.24
N GLY A 261 18.02 25.05 -5.52
CA GLY A 261 18.95 24.66 -4.46
C GLY A 261 20.34 24.25 -4.96
N ALA A 262 20.68 24.51 -6.23
CA ALA A 262 22.01 24.33 -6.77
C ALA A 262 22.85 25.62 -6.64
N GLU A 263 24.18 25.50 -6.65
CA GLU A 263 25.07 26.68 -6.57
C GLU A 263 25.12 27.45 -7.90
N ASP A 264 25.12 26.69 -9.01
CA ASP A 264 25.18 27.21 -10.39
C ASP A 264 24.45 26.25 -11.35
N LEU A 265 24.39 26.64 -12.64
CA LEU A 265 23.74 25.83 -13.68
C LEU A 265 24.43 24.48 -13.90
N ALA A 266 25.74 24.40 -13.72
CA ALA A 266 26.47 23.14 -13.86
C ALA A 266 26.13 22.18 -12.73
N GLY A 267 26.02 22.69 -11.51
CA GLY A 267 25.55 21.91 -10.35
C GLY A 267 24.10 21.41 -10.52
N LEU A 268 23.20 22.24 -11.06
CA LEU A 268 21.83 21.82 -11.35
C LEU A 268 21.79 20.72 -12.40
N LYS A 269 22.58 20.84 -13.51
CA LYS A 269 22.70 19.78 -14.50
C LYS A 269 23.22 18.47 -13.91
N GLY A 270 24.21 18.54 -13.00
CA GLY A 270 24.69 17.37 -12.25
C GLY A 270 23.59 16.69 -11.44
N GLN A 271 22.81 17.46 -10.67
CA GLN A 271 21.69 16.92 -9.87
C GLN A 271 20.60 16.29 -10.76
N ILE A 272 20.31 16.89 -11.92
CA ILE A 272 19.36 16.32 -12.89
C ILE A 272 19.91 15.01 -13.47
N SER A 273 21.19 14.98 -13.85
CA SER A 273 21.86 13.79 -14.36
C SER A 273 21.79 12.64 -13.33
N ASP A 274 22.16 12.92 -12.08
CA ASP A 274 22.12 11.92 -10.99
C ASP A 274 20.69 11.38 -10.80
N LYS A 275 19.69 12.26 -10.83
CA LYS A 275 18.28 11.87 -10.68
C LYS A 275 17.78 11.02 -11.85
N LEU A 276 18.13 11.38 -13.08
CA LEU A 276 17.80 10.59 -14.26
C LEU A 276 18.47 9.21 -14.21
N GLU A 277 19.73 9.14 -13.77
CA GLU A 277 20.42 7.86 -13.61
C GLU A 277 19.79 6.98 -12.52
N GLU A 278 19.31 7.57 -11.42
CA GLU A 278 18.53 6.85 -10.40
C GLU A 278 17.20 6.32 -10.97
N GLU A 279 16.48 7.11 -11.76
CA GLU A 279 15.25 6.68 -12.43
C GLU A 279 15.51 5.54 -13.42
N TYR A 280 16.57 5.66 -14.25
CA TYR A 280 16.98 4.61 -15.18
C TYR A 280 17.40 3.32 -14.44
N MET A 281 18.11 3.45 -13.32
CA MET A 281 18.48 2.32 -12.47
C MET A 281 17.24 1.61 -11.91
N GLY A 282 16.26 2.38 -11.43
CA GLY A 282 14.99 1.84 -10.95
C GLY A 282 14.23 1.07 -12.04
N ALA A 283 14.12 1.66 -13.24
CA ALA A 283 13.50 1.04 -14.40
C ALA A 283 14.24 -0.23 -14.86
N ALA A 284 15.57 -0.16 -14.96
CA ALA A 284 16.39 -1.33 -15.32
C ALA A 284 16.30 -2.46 -14.29
N ARG A 285 16.18 -2.11 -12.99
CA ARG A 285 15.94 -3.10 -11.93
C ARG A 285 14.60 -3.81 -12.12
N ALA A 286 13.53 -3.10 -12.47
CA ALA A 286 12.23 -3.71 -12.74
C ALA A 286 12.31 -4.72 -13.89
N VAL A 287 13.00 -4.36 -14.98
CA VAL A 287 13.26 -5.27 -16.11
C VAL A 287 14.07 -6.51 -15.67
N THR A 288 15.12 -6.30 -14.88
CA THR A 288 15.95 -7.40 -14.36
C THR A 288 15.16 -8.30 -13.42
N LYS A 289 14.32 -7.74 -12.52
CA LYS A 289 13.43 -8.49 -11.63
C LYS A 289 12.49 -9.39 -12.44
N ARG A 290 11.86 -8.86 -13.48
CA ARG A 290 10.98 -9.64 -14.37
C ARG A 290 11.73 -10.77 -15.05
N ALA A 291 12.87 -10.49 -15.65
CA ALA A 291 13.70 -11.51 -16.30
C ALA A 291 14.15 -12.61 -15.32
N LEU A 292 14.46 -12.26 -14.06
CA LEU A 292 14.75 -13.22 -13.02
C LEU A 292 13.53 -14.11 -12.71
N LEU A 293 12.35 -13.50 -12.49
CA LEU A 293 11.13 -14.24 -12.18
C LEU A 293 10.75 -15.19 -13.33
N ASP A 294 10.92 -14.77 -14.60
CA ASP A 294 10.72 -15.61 -15.77
C ASP A 294 11.71 -16.78 -15.84
N ALA A 295 12.95 -16.56 -15.45
CA ALA A 295 13.95 -17.60 -15.39
C ALA A 295 13.64 -18.61 -14.27
N LEU A 296 13.26 -18.13 -13.09
CA LEU A 296 12.86 -18.96 -11.95
C LEU A 296 11.62 -19.77 -12.26
N ASP A 297 10.62 -19.16 -12.92
CA ASP A 297 9.39 -19.86 -13.31
C ASP A 297 9.62 -21.05 -14.24
N LYS A 298 10.60 -20.92 -15.15
CA LYS A 298 10.99 -21.98 -16.09
C LYS A 298 11.87 -23.07 -15.46
N GLU A 299 12.68 -22.69 -14.46
CA GLU A 299 13.66 -23.62 -13.85
C GLU A 299 12.99 -24.60 -12.88
N VAL A 300 11.87 -24.20 -12.22
CA VAL A 300 11.23 -25.01 -11.20
C VAL A 300 9.84 -25.50 -11.63
N SER A 301 9.51 -26.72 -11.22
CA SER A 301 8.18 -27.30 -11.36
C SER A 301 7.86 -28.13 -10.12
N PHE A 302 6.75 -27.83 -9.47
CA PHE A 302 6.20 -28.55 -8.32
C PHE A 302 4.67 -28.43 -8.31
N GLU A 303 4.01 -29.29 -7.56
CA GLU A 303 2.56 -29.28 -7.43
C GLU A 303 2.11 -28.04 -6.63
N LEU A 304 1.10 -27.33 -7.12
CA LEU A 304 0.57 -26.14 -6.44
C LEU A 304 -0.68 -26.50 -5.64
N PRO A 305 -0.86 -25.93 -4.42
CA PRO A 305 -2.10 -26.09 -3.67
C PRO A 305 -3.27 -25.45 -4.43
N PRO A 306 -4.29 -26.21 -4.88
CA PRO A 306 -5.42 -25.65 -5.62
C PRO A 306 -6.14 -24.52 -4.91
N SER A 307 -6.27 -24.59 -3.58
CA SER A 307 -6.92 -23.55 -2.79
C SER A 307 -6.20 -22.20 -2.85
N LEU A 308 -4.86 -22.20 -2.90
CA LEU A 308 -4.10 -20.96 -3.09
C LEU A 308 -4.27 -20.40 -4.49
N VAL A 309 -4.28 -21.28 -5.51
CA VAL A 309 -4.48 -20.85 -6.91
C VAL A 309 -5.88 -20.26 -7.10
N GLU A 310 -6.92 -20.90 -6.55
CA GLU A 310 -8.29 -20.41 -6.61
C GLU A 310 -8.44 -19.04 -5.91
N ALA A 311 -7.85 -18.89 -4.71
CA ALA A 311 -7.88 -17.63 -3.97
C ALA A 311 -7.17 -16.50 -4.73
N GLU A 312 -5.98 -16.78 -5.30
CA GLU A 312 -5.22 -15.79 -6.08
C GLU A 312 -5.92 -15.44 -7.38
N ALA A 313 -6.50 -16.44 -8.09
CA ALA A 313 -7.28 -16.18 -9.30
C ALA A 313 -8.49 -15.26 -9.02
N GLY A 314 -9.16 -15.46 -7.89
CA GLY A 314 -10.23 -14.57 -7.44
C GLY A 314 -9.76 -13.15 -7.17
N GLN A 315 -8.59 -12.98 -6.55
CA GLN A 315 -8.00 -11.66 -6.30
C GLN A 315 -7.62 -10.96 -7.60
N ILE A 316 -7.01 -11.68 -8.55
CA ILE A 316 -6.64 -11.15 -9.87
C ILE A 316 -7.89 -10.70 -10.62
N ALA A 317 -8.92 -11.55 -10.69
CA ALA A 317 -10.18 -11.22 -11.35
C ALA A 317 -10.82 -9.96 -10.74
N HIS A 318 -10.81 -9.84 -9.41
CA HIS A 318 -11.33 -8.68 -8.69
C HIS A 318 -10.53 -7.41 -8.99
N GLN A 319 -9.19 -7.50 -8.99
CA GLN A 319 -8.33 -6.37 -9.29
C GLN A 319 -8.55 -5.85 -10.71
N LEU A 320 -8.50 -6.73 -11.71
CA LEU A 320 -8.69 -6.36 -13.12
C LEU A 320 -10.09 -5.78 -13.37
N TRP A 321 -11.12 -6.33 -12.72
CA TRP A 321 -12.47 -5.79 -12.83
C TRP A 321 -12.55 -4.35 -12.31
N HIS A 322 -11.89 -4.01 -11.19
CA HIS A 322 -11.86 -2.64 -10.66
C HIS A 322 -11.02 -1.69 -11.51
N GLU A 323 -9.96 -2.18 -12.16
CA GLU A 323 -9.20 -1.39 -13.14
C GLU A 323 -10.04 -1.02 -14.37
N GLU A 324 -10.93 -1.92 -14.79
CA GLU A 324 -11.88 -1.66 -15.88
C GLU A 324 -13.09 -0.81 -15.44
N ASN A 325 -13.43 -0.79 -14.15
CA ASN A 325 -14.59 -0.09 -13.59
C ASN A 325 -14.19 0.84 -12.44
N PRO A 326 -13.36 1.88 -12.70
CA PRO A 326 -12.79 2.73 -11.66
C PRO A 326 -13.81 3.59 -10.91
N GLU A 327 -15.04 3.74 -11.46
CA GLU A 327 -16.15 4.47 -10.83
C GLU A 327 -16.87 3.69 -9.72
N VAL A 328 -16.60 2.37 -9.59
CA VAL A 328 -17.22 1.53 -8.57
C VAL A 328 -16.32 1.43 -7.36
N GLU A 329 -16.70 2.10 -6.27
CA GLU A 329 -15.98 2.02 -5.00
C GLU A 329 -16.53 0.88 -4.13
N GLY A 330 -15.63 0.10 -3.50
CA GLY A 330 -15.98 -0.93 -2.53
C GLY A 330 -16.42 -2.27 -3.16
N HIS A 331 -17.25 -3.04 -2.45
CA HIS A 331 -17.64 -4.40 -2.83
C HIS A 331 -19.10 -4.50 -3.33
N ASP A 332 -19.69 -3.39 -3.75
CA ASP A 332 -21.08 -3.37 -4.27
C ASP A 332 -21.11 -3.64 -5.78
N HIS A 333 -20.57 -4.82 -6.16
CA HIS A 333 -20.45 -5.29 -7.54
C HIS A 333 -20.98 -6.72 -7.69
N PRO A 334 -21.32 -7.19 -8.91
CA PRO A 334 -21.70 -8.58 -9.18
C PRO A 334 -20.59 -9.55 -8.77
N GLU A 335 -20.94 -10.82 -8.58
CA GLU A 335 -19.95 -11.89 -8.41
C GLU A 335 -19.07 -11.97 -9.66
N ILE A 336 -17.75 -11.89 -9.46
CA ILE A 336 -16.78 -11.86 -10.55
C ILE A 336 -16.32 -13.29 -10.79
N GLU A 337 -16.56 -13.80 -11.99
CA GLU A 337 -16.14 -15.12 -12.40
C GLU A 337 -14.65 -15.13 -12.78
N THR A 338 -13.93 -16.15 -12.34
CA THR A 338 -12.54 -16.38 -12.74
C THR A 338 -12.48 -17.03 -14.11
N THR A 339 -11.52 -16.62 -14.94
CA THR A 339 -11.25 -17.18 -16.28
C THR A 339 -10.01 -18.07 -16.25
N ASP A 340 -9.78 -18.81 -17.33
CA ASP A 340 -8.55 -19.62 -17.50
C ASP A 340 -7.30 -18.73 -17.50
N GLU A 341 -7.38 -17.50 -17.98
CA GLU A 341 -6.29 -16.51 -17.95
C GLU A 341 -5.97 -16.09 -16.51
N HIS A 342 -6.99 -15.80 -15.70
CA HIS A 342 -6.79 -15.49 -14.27
C HIS A 342 -6.14 -16.68 -13.55
N THR A 343 -6.56 -17.89 -13.86
CA THR A 343 -5.98 -19.11 -13.27
C THR A 343 -4.52 -19.31 -13.67
N THR A 344 -4.17 -19.08 -14.92
CA THR A 344 -2.78 -19.18 -15.40
C THR A 344 -1.86 -18.17 -14.73
N LEU A 345 -2.33 -16.91 -14.59
CA LEU A 345 -1.60 -15.87 -13.84
C LEU A 345 -1.46 -16.22 -12.38
N ALA A 346 -2.53 -16.75 -11.76
CA ALA A 346 -2.53 -17.19 -10.37
C ALA A 346 -1.55 -18.34 -10.13
N GLU A 347 -1.53 -19.37 -10.98
CA GLU A 347 -0.56 -20.45 -10.90
C GLU A 347 0.88 -19.93 -10.90
N ARG A 348 1.20 -19.01 -11.79
CA ARG A 348 2.52 -18.40 -11.86
C ARG A 348 2.84 -17.61 -10.60
N ARG A 349 1.91 -16.74 -10.10
CA ARG A 349 2.10 -15.95 -8.89
C ARG A 349 2.28 -16.82 -7.66
N VAL A 350 1.43 -17.81 -7.48
CA VAL A 350 1.52 -18.76 -6.36
C VAL A 350 2.85 -19.53 -6.41
N LYS A 351 3.24 -20.04 -7.58
CA LYS A 351 4.50 -20.76 -7.76
C LYS A 351 5.71 -19.90 -7.36
N LEU A 352 5.79 -18.68 -7.89
CA LEU A 352 6.88 -17.76 -7.60
C LEU A 352 6.85 -17.29 -6.14
N GLY A 353 5.67 -17.00 -5.60
CA GLY A 353 5.51 -16.60 -4.20
C GLY A 353 6.00 -17.69 -3.22
N LEU A 354 5.62 -18.94 -3.44
CA LEU A 354 6.08 -20.07 -2.64
C LEU A 354 7.60 -20.27 -2.77
N LEU A 355 8.13 -20.17 -3.99
CA LEU A 355 9.57 -20.30 -4.23
C LEU A 355 10.36 -19.19 -3.53
N LEU A 356 9.96 -17.93 -3.67
CA LEU A 356 10.64 -16.81 -3.03
C LEU A 356 10.52 -16.88 -1.50
N ALA A 357 9.39 -17.32 -0.96
CA ALA A 357 9.23 -17.53 0.48
C ALA A 357 10.21 -18.57 1.02
N GLU A 358 10.37 -19.69 0.33
CA GLU A 358 11.31 -20.75 0.71
C GLU A 358 12.77 -20.29 0.60
N ILE A 359 13.12 -19.57 -0.48
CA ILE A 359 14.46 -18.97 -0.65
C ILE A 359 14.76 -18.00 0.50
N GLY A 360 13.82 -17.10 0.78
CA GLY A 360 13.99 -16.10 1.83
C GLY A 360 14.11 -16.71 3.23
N GLN A 361 13.36 -17.78 3.49
CA GLN A 361 13.47 -18.53 4.74
C GLN A 361 14.84 -19.21 4.88
N LYS A 362 15.32 -19.88 3.83
CA LYS A 362 16.64 -20.53 3.84
C LYS A 362 17.80 -19.55 3.93
N ALA A 363 17.65 -18.38 3.31
CA ALA A 363 18.64 -17.30 3.35
C ALA A 363 18.52 -16.40 4.60
N GLU A 364 17.57 -16.70 5.51
CA GLU A 364 17.30 -15.90 6.72
C GLU A 364 17.03 -14.41 6.42
N VAL A 365 16.41 -14.12 5.28
CA VAL A 365 16.08 -12.76 4.88
C VAL A 365 15.04 -12.17 5.83
N GLN A 366 15.31 -10.98 6.36
CA GLN A 366 14.40 -10.28 7.28
C GLN A 366 14.21 -8.83 6.87
N VAL A 367 12.99 -8.33 7.01
CA VAL A 367 12.67 -6.90 6.90
C VAL A 367 12.85 -6.26 8.26
N SER A 368 13.83 -5.38 8.38
CA SER A 368 14.06 -4.64 9.61
C SER A 368 12.94 -3.64 9.92
N ASP A 369 12.79 -3.28 11.19
CA ASP A 369 11.81 -2.27 11.60
C ASP A 369 12.09 -0.89 11.01
N ALA A 370 13.35 -0.58 10.70
CA ALA A 370 13.73 0.67 10.02
C ALA A 370 13.23 0.70 8.58
N GLU A 371 13.42 -0.38 7.80
CA GLU A 371 12.91 -0.51 6.42
C GLU A 371 11.39 -0.45 6.39
N PHE A 372 10.75 -1.18 7.30
CA PHE A 372 9.29 -1.15 7.43
C PHE A 372 8.78 0.27 7.75
N THR A 373 9.37 0.94 8.75
CA THR A 373 8.99 2.31 9.12
C THR A 373 9.16 3.28 7.95
N GLN A 374 10.27 3.15 7.20
CA GLN A 374 10.51 3.98 6.03
C GLN A 374 9.47 3.77 4.94
N ALA A 375 9.08 2.51 4.69
CA ALA A 375 8.03 2.18 3.71
C ALA A 375 6.67 2.78 4.13
N VAL A 376 6.29 2.63 5.41
CA VAL A 376 5.07 3.23 5.95
C VAL A 376 5.10 4.76 5.82
N MET A 377 6.25 5.40 6.12
CA MET A 377 6.38 6.85 5.98
C MET A 377 6.27 7.32 4.53
N ASN A 378 6.85 6.58 3.58
CA ASN A 378 6.77 6.90 2.16
C ASN A 378 5.31 6.80 1.67
N GLN A 379 4.60 5.77 2.07
CA GLN A 379 3.18 5.61 1.73
C GLN A 379 2.31 6.66 2.42
N ALA A 380 2.58 6.99 3.69
CA ALA A 380 1.86 8.01 4.45
C ALA A 380 1.94 9.41 3.81
N ARG A 381 3.04 9.73 3.09
CA ARG A 381 3.19 11.03 2.40
C ARG A 381 2.09 11.27 1.37
N GLN A 382 1.54 10.23 0.76
CA GLN A 382 0.46 10.33 -0.22
C GLN A 382 -0.85 10.82 0.42
N TYR A 383 -1.00 10.63 1.74
CA TYR A 383 -2.19 11.05 2.50
C TYR A 383 -2.11 12.48 3.05
N GLY A 384 -1.04 13.22 2.74
CA GLY A 384 -0.88 14.63 3.10
C GLY A 384 -1.16 14.92 4.59
N PRO A 385 -2.17 15.74 4.95
CA PRO A 385 -2.49 16.07 6.35
C PRO A 385 -2.89 14.86 7.21
N GLN A 386 -3.36 13.76 6.59
CA GLN A 386 -3.79 12.54 7.27
C GLN A 386 -2.66 11.52 7.44
N ALA A 387 -1.42 11.83 7.05
CA ALA A 387 -0.26 10.94 7.13
C ALA A 387 -0.08 10.30 8.52
N LYS A 388 -0.29 11.09 9.59
CA LYS A 388 -0.20 10.59 10.96
C LYS A 388 -1.28 9.57 11.29
N GLN A 389 -2.52 9.79 10.84
CA GLN A 389 -3.63 8.86 11.07
C GLN A 389 -3.40 7.53 10.36
N PHE A 390 -2.88 7.58 9.13
CA PHE A 390 -2.48 6.39 8.39
C PHE A 390 -1.38 5.61 9.12
N PHE A 391 -0.34 6.30 9.61
CA PHE A 391 0.74 5.67 10.36
C PHE A 391 0.24 4.96 11.63
N ASP A 392 -0.59 5.65 12.43
CA ASP A 392 -1.17 5.11 13.65
C ASP A 392 -2.10 3.91 13.37
N PHE A 393 -2.85 3.96 12.25
CA PHE A 393 -3.70 2.86 11.79
C PHE A 393 -2.88 1.62 11.42
N VAL A 394 -1.81 1.78 10.64
CA VAL A 394 -0.91 0.67 10.27
C VAL A 394 -0.29 0.02 11.51
N GLN A 395 0.13 0.83 12.50
CA GLN A 395 0.70 0.30 13.75
C GLN A 395 -0.26 -0.58 14.55
N GLN A 396 -1.56 -0.29 14.48
CA GLN A 396 -2.60 -1.01 15.22
C GLN A 396 -3.19 -2.19 14.46
N ASN A 397 -2.88 -2.32 13.16
CA ASN A 397 -3.46 -3.34 12.28
C ASN A 397 -2.38 -4.33 11.80
N PRO A 398 -2.28 -5.54 12.43
CA PRO A 398 -1.29 -6.54 12.02
C PRO A 398 -1.42 -7.00 10.57
N GLN A 399 -2.64 -7.04 10.03
CA GLN A 399 -2.87 -7.43 8.64
C GLN A 399 -2.28 -6.40 7.67
N MET A 400 -2.49 -5.11 7.94
CA MET A 400 -1.89 -4.02 7.15
C MET A 400 -0.36 -4.02 7.25
N GLN A 401 0.19 -4.30 8.44
CA GLN A 401 1.65 -4.46 8.59
C GLN A 401 2.18 -5.58 7.71
N GLN A 402 1.48 -6.72 7.66
CA GLN A 402 1.89 -7.85 6.82
C GLN A 402 1.81 -7.49 5.33
N GLN A 403 0.77 -6.79 4.90
CA GLN A 403 0.63 -6.33 3.51
C GLN A 403 1.77 -5.39 3.07
N ILE A 404 2.29 -4.57 3.98
CA ILE A 404 3.43 -3.68 3.70
C ILE A 404 4.75 -4.44 3.79
N ARG A 405 4.89 -5.40 4.71
CA ARG A 405 6.13 -6.18 4.88
C ARG A 405 6.35 -7.19 3.76
N ALA A 406 5.28 -7.77 3.20
CA ALA A 406 5.39 -8.81 2.19
C ALA A 406 6.13 -8.36 0.91
N PRO A 407 5.81 -7.22 0.28
CA PRO A 407 6.57 -6.72 -0.87
C PRO A 407 8.03 -6.40 -0.54
N LEU A 408 8.31 -5.84 0.65
CA LEU A 408 9.68 -5.55 1.09
C LEU A 408 10.50 -6.83 1.26
N PHE A 409 9.90 -7.87 1.82
CA PHE A 409 10.52 -9.17 1.95
C PHE A 409 10.82 -9.78 0.57
N GLU A 410 9.84 -9.76 -0.33
CA GLU A 410 10.00 -10.25 -1.71
C GLU A 410 11.14 -9.52 -2.43
N ASP A 411 11.19 -8.19 -2.36
CA ASP A 411 12.26 -7.39 -2.99
C ASP A 411 13.65 -7.73 -2.44
N LYS A 412 13.77 -7.98 -1.14
CA LYS A 412 15.04 -8.41 -0.50
C LYS A 412 15.45 -9.82 -0.93
N VAL A 413 14.50 -10.73 -1.09
CA VAL A 413 14.76 -12.07 -1.61
C VAL A 413 15.21 -12.01 -3.07
N VAL A 414 14.54 -11.20 -3.88
CA VAL A 414 14.93 -10.93 -5.28
C VAL A 414 16.36 -10.40 -5.34
N ASP A 415 16.72 -9.42 -4.51
CA ASP A 415 18.08 -8.89 -4.43
C ASP A 415 19.10 -9.98 -4.07
N HIS A 416 18.77 -10.81 -3.07
CA HIS A 416 19.63 -11.94 -2.68
C HIS A 416 19.87 -12.92 -3.84
N VAL A 417 18.84 -13.21 -4.64
CA VAL A 417 18.98 -14.10 -5.80
C VAL A 417 19.74 -13.44 -6.94
N ILE A 418 19.52 -12.14 -7.19
CA ILE A 418 20.25 -11.34 -8.17
C ILE A 418 21.75 -11.34 -7.85
N ASP A 419 22.12 -11.15 -6.57
CA ASP A 419 23.51 -11.15 -6.12
C ASP A 419 24.20 -12.51 -6.33
N GLY A 420 23.44 -13.60 -6.28
CA GLY A 420 23.94 -14.95 -6.58
C GLY A 420 23.94 -15.35 -8.06
N ALA A 421 23.25 -14.60 -8.91
CA ALA A 421 23.09 -14.90 -10.34
C ALA A 421 24.30 -14.43 -11.17
N ALA A 422 24.47 -15.04 -12.37
CA ALA A 422 25.47 -14.62 -13.33
C ALA A 422 24.98 -13.34 -14.07
N MET A 423 25.40 -12.17 -13.56
CA MET A 423 25.00 -10.87 -14.07
C MET A 423 25.95 -10.39 -15.18
N THR A 424 25.40 -9.86 -16.27
CA THR A 424 26.13 -9.19 -17.33
C THR A 424 25.56 -7.77 -17.52
N GLU A 425 26.41 -6.77 -17.40
CA GLU A 425 26.01 -5.39 -17.69
C GLU A 425 26.01 -5.12 -19.19
N LYS A 426 24.96 -4.46 -19.66
CA LYS A 426 24.78 -4.07 -21.05
C LYS A 426 24.41 -2.59 -21.11
N GLU A 427 25.34 -1.79 -21.58
CA GLU A 427 25.10 -0.36 -21.81
C GLU A 427 24.16 -0.19 -23.01
N VAL A 428 23.07 0.55 -22.81
CA VAL A 428 22.01 0.76 -23.80
C VAL A 428 21.52 2.20 -23.75
N ASP A 429 20.87 2.65 -24.82
CA ASP A 429 20.25 3.95 -24.90
C ASP A 429 18.91 3.98 -24.12
N LYS A 430 18.46 5.17 -23.68
CA LYS A 430 17.18 5.42 -23.00
C LYS A 430 15.99 4.74 -23.70
N ASP A 431 15.92 4.83 -25.03
CA ASP A 431 14.82 4.27 -25.82
C ASP A 431 14.73 2.74 -25.72
N VAL A 432 15.86 2.05 -25.54
CA VAL A 432 15.89 0.59 -25.37
C VAL A 432 15.34 0.22 -23.99
N LEU A 433 15.72 0.96 -22.96
CA LEU A 433 15.20 0.76 -21.62
C LEU A 433 13.69 1.05 -21.58
N GLN A 434 13.24 2.15 -22.17
CA GLN A 434 11.83 2.52 -22.21
C GLN A 434 10.98 1.43 -22.87
N LYS A 435 11.40 0.90 -24.03
CA LYS A 435 10.70 -0.22 -24.68
C LYS A 435 10.67 -1.49 -23.83
N ALA A 436 11.76 -1.74 -23.08
CA ALA A 436 11.78 -2.88 -22.17
C ALA A 436 10.81 -2.71 -21.00
N VAL A 437 10.60 -1.48 -20.52
CA VAL A 437 9.62 -1.16 -19.49
C VAL A 437 8.19 -1.24 -20.05
N GLU A 438 7.93 -0.67 -21.22
CA GLU A 438 6.64 -0.75 -21.91
C GLU A 438 6.19 -2.23 -22.09
N ALA A 439 7.13 -3.11 -22.45
CA ALA A 439 6.83 -4.54 -22.56
C ALA A 439 6.46 -5.22 -21.23
N LEU A 440 6.80 -4.64 -20.07
CA LEU A 440 6.35 -5.15 -18.76
C LEU A 440 4.88 -4.82 -18.46
N GLU A 441 4.35 -3.75 -19.06
CA GLU A 441 2.97 -3.29 -18.86
C GLU A 441 1.97 -4.00 -19.80
N GLU A 442 2.47 -4.55 -20.93
CA GLU A 442 1.62 -5.26 -21.92
C GLU A 442 1.35 -6.74 -21.57
N GLU A 443 2.09 -7.33 -20.63
CA GLU A 443 1.96 -8.72 -20.17
C GLU A 443 1.34 -8.81 -18.76
#